data_c166a41d4fc1b49bd07c78b772cd0864
#
_entry.id   c166a41d4fc1b49bd07c78b772cd0864
#
_cell.length_a   1.000
_cell.length_b   1.000
_cell.length_c   1.000
_cell.angle_alpha   90.00
_cell.angle_beta   90.00
_cell.angle_gamma   90.00
#
_symmetry.space_group_name_H-M   'P 1'
#
loop_
_entity.id
_entity.type
_entity.pdbx_description
1 polymer ?
#
loop_
_entity_poly.entity_id
_entity_poly.type
_entity_poly.pdbx_seq_one_letter_code
_entity_poly.pdbx_strand_id
1 'polypeptide(L)'
;MKKLKRLFAALLALMVVVGGLAACGRDDSQEFTVGILSGLQIPAFELGAPGFQNRLTELMEAAGNSVTFIYQNAGGDSAMSTTIANTFAAQQVDLIFSMGTGASQQALPVATSAGIPLVYGIITDPVGAGLVSDISTGSSSALPMETQIDLLEELLDSPLNADNRVAFLYTTDEDNSVASLGRLQAVAPADTVVPFGIPADGLEHLTQLFINIAADPTIRAIYIPQDNQITGQMQMVQNLNRSQNPERRLPIVVADLPIVADGAVASLSVDFAANGAAAADLAFDILVNGVWPDTFYSPTAASLSLYINATEADTIGFVIPASLTDRATRTF
;
A
#
# COMPACT_ATOMS: atom_id res chain seq x y z
N MET A 1 6.04 49.59 63.23
CA MET A 1 6.03 49.75 61.74
C MET A 1 7.14 48.86 61.03
N LYS A 2 8.35 48.79 61.53
CA LYS A 2 9.42 47.94 60.86
C LYS A 2 9.16 46.40 60.87
N LYS A 3 8.53 45.85 61.90
CA LYS A 3 8.20 44.42 61.99
C LYS A 3 7.05 44.00 61.04
N LEU A 4 6.06 44.89 60.83
CA LEU A 4 4.93 44.64 59.95
C LEU A 4 5.34 44.63 58.48
N LYS A 5 6.31 45.51 58.08
CA LYS A 5 6.87 45.54 56.71
C LYS A 5 7.69 44.29 56.41
N ARG A 6 8.38 43.71 57.40
CA ARG A 6 9.13 42.44 57.23
C ARG A 6 8.21 41.22 57.11
N LEU A 7 7.09 41.18 57.82
CA LEU A 7 6.07 40.15 57.66
C LEU A 7 5.41 40.20 56.27
N PHE A 8 5.10 41.40 55.76
CA PHE A 8 4.51 41.56 54.44
C PHE A 8 5.45 41.18 53.32
N ALA A 9 6.77 41.47 53.45
CA ALA A 9 7.79 41.08 52.51
C ALA A 9 8.00 39.56 52.50
N ALA A 10 7.94 38.90 53.68
CA ALA A 10 8.04 37.45 53.78
C ALA A 10 6.82 36.71 53.22
N LEU A 11 5.61 37.26 53.37
CA LEU A 11 4.37 36.74 52.75
C LEU A 11 4.38 36.89 51.22
N LEU A 12 4.89 38.02 50.72
CA LEU A 12 5.02 38.24 49.27
C LEU A 12 6.05 37.30 48.62
N ALA A 13 7.16 37.07 49.32
CA ALA A 13 8.20 36.11 48.86
C ALA A 13 7.67 34.67 48.84
N LEU A 14 6.82 34.30 49.85
CA LEU A 14 6.20 32.97 49.91
C LEU A 14 5.15 32.77 48.80
N MET A 15 4.38 33.81 48.42
CA MET A 15 3.45 33.74 47.30
C MET A 15 4.15 33.60 45.93
N VAL A 16 5.31 34.20 45.74
CA VAL A 16 6.09 34.06 44.49
C VAL A 16 6.70 32.63 44.37
N VAL A 17 7.10 32.00 45.48
CA VAL A 17 7.62 30.65 45.48
C VAL A 17 6.50 29.61 45.26
N VAL A 18 5.29 29.84 45.83
CA VAL A 18 4.15 28.95 45.60
C VAL A 18 3.55 29.15 44.20
N GLY A 19 3.62 30.36 43.62
CA GLY A 19 3.23 30.61 42.22
C GLY A 19 4.19 30.03 41.20
N GLY A 20 5.49 29.88 41.56
CA GLY A 20 6.52 29.29 40.67
C GLY A 20 6.49 27.76 40.64
N LEU A 21 5.90 27.09 41.64
CA LEU A 21 5.77 25.62 41.68
C LEU A 21 4.47 25.12 41.04
N ALA A 22 3.50 26.00 40.74
CA ALA A 22 2.29 25.64 39.99
C ALA A 22 2.48 25.74 38.47
N ALA A 23 3.67 26.16 37.98
CA ALA A 23 4.01 26.23 36.57
C ALA A 23 4.76 24.96 36.05
N CYS A 24 4.94 23.96 36.92
CA CYS A 24 5.50 22.67 36.51
C CYS A 24 4.38 21.65 36.32
N GLY A 25 4.06 21.35 35.05
CA GLY A 25 3.33 20.15 34.67
C GLY A 25 1.87 20.41 34.32
N ARG A 26 1.59 21.22 33.29
CA ARG A 26 0.54 20.81 32.36
C ARG A 26 1.15 19.68 31.56
N ASP A 27 0.68 18.51 31.85
CA ASP A 27 0.83 17.37 30.97
C ASP A 27 -0.09 17.72 29.77
N ASP A 28 0.47 18.44 28.77
CA ASP A 28 -0.26 18.80 27.57
C ASP A 28 -0.30 17.60 26.58
N SER A 29 -0.08 16.36 27.12
CA SER A 29 -0.19 15.14 26.36
C SER A 29 -1.61 14.99 25.82
N GLN A 30 -1.72 14.84 24.50
CA GLN A 30 -3.00 14.58 23.83
C GLN A 30 -3.09 13.08 23.52
N GLU A 31 -4.31 12.56 23.60
CA GLU A 31 -4.65 11.20 23.19
C GLU A 31 -5.46 11.27 21.89
N PHE A 32 -4.97 10.59 20.87
CA PHE A 32 -5.62 10.53 19.56
C PHE A 32 -6.16 9.13 19.31
N THR A 33 -7.30 9.06 18.61
CA THR A 33 -7.91 7.81 18.17
C THR A 33 -7.91 7.75 16.63
N VAL A 34 -7.30 6.72 16.06
CA VAL A 34 -7.24 6.52 14.61
C VAL A 34 -8.01 5.27 14.22
N GLY A 35 -9.00 5.42 13.33
CA GLY A 35 -9.69 4.31 12.70
C GLY A 35 -8.88 3.77 11.53
N ILE A 36 -8.57 2.47 11.51
CA ILE A 36 -7.88 1.82 10.40
C ILE A 36 -8.88 0.95 9.63
N LEU A 37 -9.17 1.34 8.39
CA LEU A 37 -9.98 0.59 7.44
C LEU A 37 -9.09 -0.19 6.48
N SER A 38 -9.07 -1.50 6.62
CA SER A 38 -8.46 -2.39 5.63
C SER A 38 -9.51 -2.84 4.62
N GLY A 39 -9.27 -2.65 3.33
CA GLY A 39 -10.21 -3.08 2.29
C GLY A 39 -10.32 -4.60 2.19
N LEU A 40 -9.18 -5.30 2.32
CA LEU A 40 -9.06 -6.75 2.18
C LEU A 40 -8.07 -7.30 3.21
N GLN A 41 -8.04 -8.62 3.35
CA GLN A 41 -6.99 -9.31 4.09
C GLN A 41 -5.97 -9.89 3.10
N ILE A 42 -5.01 -9.06 2.72
CA ILE A 42 -3.92 -9.43 1.80
C ILE A 42 -2.57 -9.04 2.41
N PRO A 43 -1.48 -9.72 2.02
CA PRO A 43 -0.15 -9.48 2.58
C PRO A 43 0.32 -8.03 2.53
N ALA A 44 -0.02 -7.28 1.46
CA ALA A 44 0.31 -5.86 1.34
C ALA A 44 -0.27 -5.02 2.49
N PHE A 45 -1.54 -5.25 2.84
CA PHE A 45 -2.21 -4.53 3.92
C PHE A 45 -1.79 -5.03 5.31
N GLU A 46 -1.48 -6.33 5.43
CA GLU A 46 -0.93 -6.92 6.67
C GLU A 46 0.47 -6.38 7.01
N LEU A 47 1.23 -5.90 6.03
CA LEU A 47 2.49 -5.19 6.23
C LEU A 47 2.28 -3.68 6.42
N GLY A 48 1.38 -3.08 5.65
CA GLY A 48 1.15 -1.63 5.67
C GLY A 48 0.54 -1.12 6.97
N ALA A 49 -0.44 -1.84 7.53
CA ALA A 49 -1.08 -1.44 8.79
C ALA A 49 -0.09 -1.38 9.96
N PRO A 50 0.73 -2.43 10.24
CA PRO A 50 1.77 -2.33 11.26
C PRO A 50 2.81 -1.26 10.97
N GLY A 51 3.19 -1.05 9.70
CA GLY A 51 4.09 0.03 9.29
C GLY A 51 3.56 1.40 9.71
N PHE A 52 2.29 1.66 9.41
CA PHE A 52 1.60 2.88 9.85
C PHE A 52 1.52 2.98 11.38
N GLN A 53 1.04 1.94 12.05
CA GLN A 53 0.84 1.94 13.50
C GLN A 53 2.16 2.18 14.26
N ASN A 54 3.21 1.44 13.92
CA ASN A 54 4.51 1.55 14.59
C ASN A 54 5.10 2.94 14.42
N ARG A 55 5.08 3.46 13.19
CA ARG A 55 5.64 4.78 12.88
C ARG A 55 4.84 5.90 13.56
N LEU A 56 3.51 5.86 13.51
CA LEU A 56 2.69 6.88 14.16
C LEU A 56 2.84 6.84 15.68
N THR A 57 2.91 5.65 16.28
CA THR A 57 3.18 5.50 17.73
C THR A 57 4.51 6.12 18.11
N GLU A 58 5.59 5.81 17.36
CA GLU A 58 6.93 6.39 17.60
C GLU A 58 6.90 7.93 17.56
N LEU A 59 6.23 8.51 16.54
CA LEU A 59 6.13 9.96 16.39
C LEU A 59 5.30 10.60 17.50
N MET A 60 4.19 9.99 17.88
CA MET A 60 3.33 10.47 18.97
C MET A 60 4.06 10.46 20.32
N GLU A 61 4.72 9.35 20.64
CA GLU A 61 5.51 9.23 21.86
C GLU A 61 6.66 10.25 21.91
N ALA A 62 7.35 10.46 20.80
CA ALA A 62 8.40 11.46 20.70
C ALA A 62 7.88 12.91 20.91
N ALA A 63 6.61 13.16 20.56
CA ALA A 63 5.92 14.44 20.78
C ALA A 63 5.24 14.55 22.16
N GLY A 64 5.32 13.52 23.00
CA GLY A 64 4.65 13.48 24.31
C GLY A 64 3.16 13.19 24.24
N ASN A 65 2.68 12.66 23.12
CA ASN A 65 1.28 12.29 22.88
C ASN A 65 1.09 10.77 22.91
N SER A 66 -0.17 10.32 22.85
CA SER A 66 -0.52 8.91 22.69
C SER A 66 -1.49 8.70 21.54
N VAL A 67 -1.52 7.49 20.98
CA VAL A 67 -2.45 7.12 19.91
C VAL A 67 -3.05 5.75 20.17
N THR A 68 -4.35 5.63 19.95
CA THR A 68 -5.10 4.38 20.01
C THR A 68 -5.63 4.04 18.61
N PHE A 69 -5.57 2.77 18.21
CA PHE A 69 -6.01 2.31 16.90
C PHE A 69 -7.24 1.42 16.99
N ILE A 70 -8.22 1.68 16.12
CA ILE A 70 -9.41 0.83 15.93
C ILE A 70 -9.31 0.22 14.54
N TYR A 71 -8.87 -1.04 14.45
CA TYR A 71 -8.69 -1.75 13.17
C TYR A 71 -9.96 -2.50 12.79
N GLN A 72 -10.41 -2.32 11.54
CA GLN A 72 -11.48 -3.09 10.93
C GLN A 72 -11.17 -3.47 9.47
N ASN A 73 -11.61 -4.66 9.07
CA ASN A 73 -11.41 -5.20 7.73
C ASN A 73 -12.77 -5.39 7.03
N ALA A 74 -12.88 -4.87 5.82
CA ALA A 74 -14.11 -4.93 5.03
C ALA A 74 -14.28 -6.24 4.25
N GLY A 75 -13.22 -7.06 4.14
CA GLY A 75 -13.28 -8.35 3.45
C GLY A 75 -13.58 -8.26 1.95
N GLY A 76 -13.26 -7.13 1.31
CA GLY A 76 -13.56 -6.88 -0.10
C GLY A 76 -14.96 -6.31 -0.38
N ASP A 77 -15.78 -6.13 0.66
CA ASP A 77 -17.16 -5.65 0.51
C ASP A 77 -17.20 -4.12 0.62
N SER A 78 -17.64 -3.46 -0.47
CA SER A 78 -17.77 -2.01 -0.54
C SER A 78 -18.81 -1.44 0.44
N ALA A 79 -19.93 -2.16 0.66
CA ALA A 79 -20.96 -1.74 1.62
C ALA A 79 -20.43 -1.86 3.06
N MET A 80 -19.61 -2.88 3.33
CA MET A 80 -18.94 -3.04 4.61
C MET A 80 -17.91 -1.92 4.81
N SER A 81 -17.13 -1.54 3.79
CA SER A 81 -16.20 -0.41 3.85
C SER A 81 -16.92 0.89 4.26
N THR A 82 -18.06 1.17 3.64
CA THR A 82 -18.91 2.32 4.01
C THR A 82 -19.43 2.21 5.44
N THR A 83 -19.84 1.02 5.88
CA THR A 83 -20.35 0.77 7.24
C THR A 83 -19.26 1.00 8.29
N ILE A 84 -18.05 0.53 8.03
CA ILE A 84 -16.89 0.73 8.90
C ILE A 84 -16.55 2.23 9.01
N ALA A 85 -16.50 2.94 7.88
CA ALA A 85 -16.25 4.38 7.88
C ALA A 85 -17.30 5.15 8.70
N ASN A 86 -18.60 4.82 8.55
CA ASN A 86 -19.66 5.40 9.38
C ASN A 86 -19.50 5.06 10.86
N THR A 87 -19.02 3.87 11.19
CA THR A 87 -18.72 3.48 12.58
C THR A 87 -17.61 4.35 13.17
N PHE A 88 -16.53 4.59 12.42
CA PHE A 88 -15.46 5.49 12.83
C PHE A 88 -15.97 6.93 13.02
N ALA A 89 -16.80 7.42 12.10
CA ALA A 89 -17.42 8.74 12.24
C ALA A 89 -18.31 8.84 13.48
N ALA A 90 -19.11 7.82 13.78
CA ALA A 90 -19.94 7.77 14.99
C ALA A 90 -19.11 7.68 16.29
N GLN A 91 -17.95 7.07 16.25
CA GLN A 91 -16.98 6.99 17.35
C GLN A 91 -16.14 8.27 17.48
N GLN A 92 -16.28 9.22 16.54
CA GLN A 92 -15.54 10.48 16.51
C GLN A 92 -14.02 10.29 16.54
N VAL A 93 -13.52 9.34 15.72
CA VAL A 93 -12.06 9.17 15.58
C VAL A 93 -11.43 10.46 15.03
N ASP A 94 -10.19 10.75 15.41
CA ASP A 94 -9.49 11.97 15.01
C ASP A 94 -8.99 11.91 13.57
N LEU A 95 -8.78 10.67 13.04
CA LEU A 95 -8.32 10.42 11.68
C LEU A 95 -8.76 9.03 11.24
N ILE A 96 -9.06 8.88 9.94
CA ILE A 96 -9.24 7.57 9.31
C ILE A 96 -8.02 7.28 8.45
N PHE A 97 -7.35 6.14 8.70
CA PHE A 97 -6.37 5.55 7.78
C PHE A 97 -7.04 4.44 6.98
N SER A 98 -7.05 4.52 5.66
CA SER A 98 -7.66 3.50 4.79
C SER A 98 -6.63 2.90 3.85
N MET A 99 -6.70 1.59 3.62
CA MET A 99 -5.82 0.86 2.71
C MET A 99 -6.60 0.23 1.57
N GLY A 100 -6.10 0.45 0.34
CA GLY A 100 -6.70 -0.02 -0.91
C GLY A 100 -7.68 0.98 -1.53
N THR A 101 -7.68 1.03 -2.87
CA THR A 101 -8.41 2.02 -3.67
C THR A 101 -9.91 2.00 -3.35
N GLY A 102 -10.55 0.84 -3.46
CA GLY A 102 -11.99 0.71 -3.25
C GLY A 102 -12.43 1.11 -1.83
N ALA A 103 -11.71 0.66 -0.79
CA ALA A 103 -12.04 1.02 0.59
C ALA A 103 -11.88 2.53 0.85
N SER A 104 -10.83 3.14 0.28
CA SER A 104 -10.59 4.59 0.41
C SER A 104 -11.66 5.41 -0.31
N GLN A 105 -12.08 4.98 -1.49
CA GLN A 105 -13.19 5.60 -2.24
C GLN A 105 -14.51 5.54 -1.46
N GLN A 106 -14.78 4.45 -0.74
CA GLN A 106 -15.97 4.32 0.11
C GLN A 106 -15.86 5.14 1.40
N ALA A 107 -14.67 5.28 1.96
CA ALA A 107 -14.44 6.04 3.18
C ALA A 107 -14.49 7.57 2.96
N LEU A 108 -14.02 8.06 1.82
CA LEU A 108 -13.87 9.49 1.55
C LEU A 108 -15.17 10.31 1.69
N PRO A 109 -16.33 9.89 1.13
CA PRO A 109 -17.58 10.64 1.32
C PRO A 109 -18.03 10.74 2.78
N VAL A 110 -17.80 9.66 3.56
CA VAL A 110 -18.13 9.63 4.99
C VAL A 110 -17.21 10.54 5.77
N ALA A 111 -15.90 10.45 5.54
CA ALA A 111 -14.88 11.31 6.15
C ALA A 111 -15.16 12.77 5.86
N THR A 112 -15.48 13.13 4.62
CA THR A 112 -15.84 14.49 4.18
C THR A 112 -17.09 15.00 4.94
N SER A 113 -18.13 14.17 5.03
CA SER A 113 -19.38 14.55 5.72
C SER A 113 -19.19 14.74 7.21
N ALA A 114 -18.30 13.96 7.82
CA ALA A 114 -17.98 14.02 9.25
C ALA A 114 -16.91 15.07 9.59
N GLY A 115 -16.21 15.62 8.60
CA GLY A 115 -15.07 16.52 8.80
C GLY A 115 -13.85 15.83 9.42
N ILE A 116 -13.70 14.52 9.21
CA ILE A 116 -12.60 13.72 9.73
C ILE A 116 -11.53 13.59 8.63
N PRO A 117 -10.26 13.91 8.90
CA PRO A 117 -9.16 13.70 7.96
C PRO A 117 -9.08 12.23 7.51
N LEU A 118 -8.89 12.02 6.20
CA LEU A 118 -8.62 10.71 5.62
C LEU A 118 -7.17 10.65 5.12
N VAL A 119 -6.39 9.75 5.69
CA VAL A 119 -5.09 9.37 5.14
C VAL A 119 -5.24 8.00 4.49
N TYR A 120 -4.89 7.90 3.21
CA TYR A 120 -4.91 6.63 2.50
C TYR A 120 -3.50 6.02 2.40
N GLY A 121 -3.42 4.71 2.25
CA GLY A 121 -2.16 4.00 2.02
C GLY A 121 -2.32 2.88 0.99
N ILE A 122 -1.21 2.55 0.33
CA ILE A 122 -1.15 1.45 -0.65
C ILE A 122 -2.17 1.68 -1.78
N ILE A 123 -2.13 2.86 -2.38
CA ILE A 123 -2.98 3.27 -3.50
C ILE A 123 -2.11 3.45 -4.74
N THR A 124 -2.45 2.75 -5.82
CA THR A 124 -1.66 2.81 -7.06
C THR A 124 -1.81 4.13 -7.80
N ASP A 125 -3.03 4.68 -7.87
CA ASP A 125 -3.31 5.95 -8.54
C ASP A 125 -4.29 6.81 -7.71
N PRO A 126 -3.79 7.56 -6.72
CA PRO A 126 -4.65 8.38 -5.88
C PRO A 126 -5.39 9.48 -6.63
N VAL A 127 -4.78 10.02 -7.70
CA VAL A 127 -5.36 11.10 -8.51
C VAL A 127 -6.49 10.54 -9.37
N GLY A 128 -6.23 9.49 -10.12
CA GLY A 128 -7.24 8.84 -10.97
C GLY A 128 -8.39 8.23 -10.17
N ALA A 129 -8.11 7.77 -8.95
CA ALA A 129 -9.13 7.28 -8.03
C ALA A 129 -9.95 8.39 -7.34
N GLY A 130 -9.63 9.67 -7.57
CA GLY A 130 -10.34 10.82 -6.97
C GLY A 130 -10.12 10.94 -5.45
N LEU A 131 -8.99 10.46 -4.94
CA LEU A 131 -8.70 10.42 -3.51
C LEU A 131 -7.91 11.64 -3.01
N VAL A 132 -7.43 12.50 -3.89
CA VAL A 132 -6.70 13.72 -3.50
C VAL A 132 -7.69 14.88 -3.33
N SER A 133 -7.81 15.41 -2.11
CA SER A 133 -8.75 16.49 -1.80
C SER A 133 -8.29 17.30 -0.58
N ASP A 134 -9.05 18.33 -0.21
CA ASP A 134 -8.78 19.18 0.96
C ASP A 134 -8.90 18.43 2.30
N ILE A 135 -9.42 17.21 2.30
CA ILE A 135 -9.62 16.38 3.49
C ILE A 135 -8.95 15.01 3.37
N SER A 136 -8.34 14.70 2.23
CA SER A 136 -7.68 13.42 2.02
C SER A 136 -6.33 13.54 1.34
N THR A 137 -5.35 12.86 1.89
CA THR A 137 -3.98 12.69 1.39
C THR A 137 -3.48 11.30 1.77
N GLY A 138 -2.26 10.93 1.40
CA GLY A 138 -1.73 9.64 1.82
C GLY A 138 -0.48 9.20 1.08
N SER A 139 -0.25 7.88 1.04
CA SER A 139 0.88 7.27 0.36
C SER A 139 0.44 6.47 -0.86
N SER A 140 1.12 6.72 -1.99
CA SER A 140 0.95 5.94 -3.21
C SER A 140 1.87 4.74 -3.21
N SER A 141 1.40 3.62 -3.74
CA SER A 141 2.21 2.44 -4.07
C SER A 141 2.51 2.35 -5.58
N ALA A 142 2.29 3.44 -6.32
CA ALA A 142 2.53 3.49 -7.75
C ALA A 142 3.97 3.08 -8.11
N LEU A 143 4.10 2.14 -9.03
CA LEU A 143 5.41 1.69 -9.49
C LEU A 143 5.85 2.51 -10.71
N PRO A 144 7.15 2.85 -10.83
CA PRO A 144 7.72 3.31 -12.08
C PRO A 144 7.63 2.18 -13.12
N MET A 145 6.82 2.36 -14.16
CA MET A 145 6.51 1.27 -15.11
C MET A 145 7.71 0.92 -16.00
N GLU A 146 8.62 1.86 -16.24
CA GLU A 146 9.88 1.61 -16.93
C GLU A 146 10.70 0.52 -16.23
N THR A 147 10.75 0.55 -14.89
CA THR A 147 11.48 -0.47 -14.11
C THR A 147 10.82 -1.85 -14.17
N GLN A 148 9.51 -1.91 -14.43
CA GLN A 148 8.80 -3.18 -14.65
C GLN A 148 9.11 -3.75 -16.03
N ILE A 149 9.22 -2.91 -17.06
CA ILE A 149 9.67 -3.33 -18.40
C ILE A 149 11.11 -3.82 -18.34
N ASP A 150 12.00 -3.07 -17.70
CA ASP A 150 13.41 -3.46 -17.53
C ASP A 150 13.53 -4.83 -16.84
N LEU A 151 12.74 -5.06 -15.77
CA LEU A 151 12.70 -6.37 -15.10
C LEU A 151 12.23 -7.48 -16.02
N LEU A 152 11.16 -7.26 -16.80
CA LEU A 152 10.62 -8.26 -17.71
C LEU A 152 11.60 -8.60 -18.83
N GLU A 153 12.25 -7.59 -19.42
CA GLU A 153 13.26 -7.77 -20.46
C GLU A 153 14.53 -8.48 -19.93
N GLU A 154 14.98 -8.11 -18.73
CA GLU A 154 16.09 -8.78 -18.06
C GLU A 154 15.74 -10.23 -17.71
N LEU A 155 14.53 -10.50 -17.19
CA LEU A 155 14.06 -11.84 -16.83
C LEU A 155 14.01 -12.74 -18.08
N LEU A 156 13.58 -12.21 -19.22
CA LEU A 156 13.44 -12.95 -20.47
C LEU A 156 14.76 -13.01 -21.27
N ASP A 157 15.82 -12.32 -20.81
CA ASP A 157 17.09 -12.13 -21.53
C ASP A 157 16.87 -11.67 -22.99
N SER A 158 15.85 -10.83 -23.18
CA SER A 158 15.41 -10.37 -24.51
C SER A 158 14.50 -9.14 -24.41
N PRO A 159 14.65 -8.15 -25.30
CA PRO A 159 13.73 -7.02 -25.34
C PRO A 159 12.32 -7.47 -25.74
N LEU A 160 11.32 -6.75 -25.22
CA LEU A 160 9.93 -6.97 -25.63
C LEU A 160 9.72 -6.54 -27.09
N ASN A 161 9.08 -7.41 -27.87
CA ASN A 161 8.78 -7.20 -29.29
C ASN A 161 7.61 -8.11 -29.73
N ALA A 162 7.29 -8.16 -31.02
CA ALA A 162 6.17 -8.93 -31.53
C ALA A 162 6.25 -10.45 -31.26
N ASP A 163 7.46 -11.01 -31.12
CA ASP A 163 7.71 -12.45 -30.84
C ASP A 163 8.00 -12.71 -29.36
N ASN A 164 8.12 -11.64 -28.55
CA ASN A 164 8.44 -11.67 -27.13
C ASN A 164 7.50 -10.74 -26.37
N ARG A 165 6.28 -11.20 -26.11
CA ARG A 165 5.19 -10.43 -25.48
C ARG A 165 4.91 -10.91 -24.06
N VAL A 166 4.23 -10.05 -23.31
CA VAL A 166 3.83 -10.31 -21.93
C VAL A 166 2.31 -10.31 -21.82
N ALA A 167 1.75 -11.35 -21.20
CA ALA A 167 0.35 -11.34 -20.79
C ALA A 167 0.19 -10.48 -19.54
N PHE A 168 -0.65 -9.47 -19.62
CA PHE A 168 -1.03 -8.65 -18.46
C PHE A 168 -2.35 -9.19 -17.90
N LEU A 169 -2.26 -9.94 -16.80
CA LEU A 169 -3.41 -10.55 -16.15
C LEU A 169 -3.94 -9.62 -15.06
N TYR A 170 -5.20 -9.20 -15.17
CA TYR A 170 -5.77 -8.18 -14.30
C TYR A 170 -7.29 -8.30 -14.08
N THR A 171 -7.79 -7.69 -13.01
CA THR A 171 -9.21 -7.56 -12.71
C THR A 171 -9.78 -6.30 -13.38
N THR A 172 -10.83 -6.45 -14.20
CA THR A 172 -11.35 -5.38 -15.06
C THR A 172 -12.17 -4.32 -14.32
N ASP A 173 -12.64 -4.61 -13.15
CA ASP A 173 -13.44 -3.75 -12.27
C ASP A 173 -12.65 -3.26 -11.02
N GLU A 174 -11.32 -3.40 -11.06
CA GLU A 174 -10.41 -2.73 -10.12
C GLU A 174 -9.70 -1.56 -10.81
N ASP A 175 -10.00 -0.32 -10.37
CA ASP A 175 -9.45 0.91 -10.95
C ASP A 175 -7.91 0.94 -10.94
N ASN A 176 -7.27 0.46 -9.86
CA ASN A 176 -5.82 0.36 -9.74
C ASN A 176 -5.20 -0.60 -10.78
N SER A 177 -5.85 -1.71 -11.06
CA SER A 177 -5.40 -2.70 -12.06
C SER A 177 -5.55 -2.17 -13.48
N VAL A 178 -6.67 -1.52 -13.78
CA VAL A 178 -6.92 -0.86 -15.08
C VAL A 178 -5.93 0.29 -15.31
N ALA A 179 -5.70 1.13 -14.30
CA ALA A 179 -4.72 2.21 -14.37
C ALA A 179 -3.30 1.68 -14.60
N SER A 180 -2.94 0.56 -13.96
CA SER A 180 -1.63 -0.08 -14.13
C SER A 180 -1.43 -0.61 -15.55
N LEU A 181 -2.47 -1.19 -16.18
CA LEU A 181 -2.42 -1.61 -17.59
C LEU A 181 -2.10 -0.42 -18.50
N GLY A 182 -2.87 0.68 -18.37
CA GLY A 182 -2.67 1.88 -19.20
C GLY A 182 -1.27 2.48 -19.03
N ARG A 183 -0.77 2.53 -17.81
CA ARG A 183 0.58 3.04 -17.50
C ARG A 183 1.68 2.15 -18.06
N LEU A 184 1.55 0.81 -17.96
CA LEU A 184 2.54 -0.11 -18.52
C LEU A 184 2.55 -0.06 -20.05
N GLN A 185 1.37 -0.04 -20.68
CA GLN A 185 1.26 0.09 -22.14
C GLN A 185 1.79 1.42 -22.69
N ALA A 186 1.77 2.49 -21.88
CA ALA A 186 2.30 3.80 -22.29
C ALA A 186 3.81 3.83 -22.44
N VAL A 187 4.54 2.95 -21.72
CA VAL A 187 6.01 2.90 -21.74
C VAL A 187 6.55 1.66 -22.46
N ALA A 188 5.77 0.61 -22.58
CA ALA A 188 6.15 -0.61 -23.31
C ALA A 188 6.20 -0.37 -24.84
N PRO A 189 7.02 -1.13 -25.58
CA PRO A 189 6.92 -1.18 -27.04
C PRO A 189 5.50 -1.55 -27.48
N ALA A 190 5.05 -0.98 -28.61
CA ALA A 190 3.69 -1.16 -29.09
C ALA A 190 3.33 -2.65 -29.24
N ASP A 191 2.12 -3.03 -28.84
CA ASP A 191 1.53 -4.37 -28.93
C ASP A 191 2.27 -5.49 -28.17
N THR A 192 3.20 -5.14 -27.27
CA THR A 192 3.96 -6.15 -26.49
C THR A 192 3.30 -6.53 -25.17
N VAL A 193 2.42 -5.68 -24.62
CA VAL A 193 1.64 -5.96 -23.41
C VAL A 193 0.22 -6.33 -23.82
N VAL A 194 -0.10 -7.62 -23.69
CA VAL A 194 -1.39 -8.19 -24.12
C VAL A 194 -2.33 -8.31 -22.93
N PRO A 195 -3.46 -7.60 -22.89
CA PRO A 195 -4.35 -7.63 -21.75
C PRO A 195 -5.18 -8.92 -21.69
N PHE A 196 -5.22 -9.53 -20.50
CA PHE A 196 -6.07 -10.65 -20.13
C PHE A 196 -6.89 -10.25 -18.90
N GLY A 197 -8.02 -9.60 -19.15
CA GLY A 197 -8.90 -9.10 -18.09
C GLY A 197 -9.95 -10.10 -17.66
N ILE A 198 -10.28 -10.08 -16.37
CA ILE A 198 -11.34 -10.88 -15.76
C ILE A 198 -12.10 -10.02 -14.75
N PRO A 199 -13.45 -10.06 -14.70
CA PRO A 199 -14.19 -9.37 -13.64
C PRO A 199 -13.96 -10.06 -12.27
N ALA A 200 -14.10 -9.34 -11.18
CA ALA A 200 -13.86 -9.86 -9.82
C ALA A 200 -14.77 -11.05 -9.47
N ASP A 201 -16.01 -11.05 -9.98
CA ASP A 201 -16.97 -12.16 -9.82
C ASP A 201 -16.78 -13.29 -10.86
N GLY A 202 -15.78 -13.17 -11.73
CA GLY A 202 -15.49 -14.13 -12.82
C GLY A 202 -14.19 -14.91 -12.64
N LEU A 203 -13.63 -14.98 -11.43
CA LEU A 203 -12.33 -15.66 -11.17
C LEU A 203 -12.35 -17.16 -11.52
N GLU A 204 -13.51 -17.80 -11.58
CA GLU A 204 -13.66 -19.17 -12.09
C GLU A 204 -13.26 -19.32 -13.56
N HIS A 205 -13.20 -18.24 -14.33
CA HIS A 205 -12.77 -18.24 -15.72
C HIS A 205 -11.24 -18.15 -15.90
N LEU A 206 -10.47 -18.03 -14.81
CA LEU A 206 -8.99 -18.02 -14.87
C LEU A 206 -8.42 -19.22 -15.65
N THR A 207 -9.03 -20.40 -15.52
CA THR A 207 -8.62 -21.59 -16.28
C THR A 207 -8.64 -21.34 -17.79
N GLN A 208 -9.70 -20.71 -18.31
CA GLN A 208 -9.80 -20.41 -19.74
C GLN A 208 -8.78 -19.35 -20.17
N LEU A 209 -8.49 -18.37 -19.33
CA LEU A 209 -7.47 -17.36 -19.62
C LEU A 209 -6.08 -18.00 -19.72
N PHE A 210 -5.73 -18.94 -18.82
CA PHE A 210 -4.46 -19.64 -18.87
C PHE A 210 -4.33 -20.53 -20.13
N ILE A 211 -5.42 -21.17 -20.57
CA ILE A 211 -5.45 -21.90 -21.85
C ILE A 211 -5.18 -20.95 -23.03
N ASN A 212 -5.80 -19.75 -23.02
CA ASN A 212 -5.63 -18.76 -24.08
C ASN A 212 -4.20 -18.20 -24.10
N ILE A 213 -3.64 -17.88 -22.91
CA ILE A 213 -2.25 -17.42 -22.76
C ILE A 213 -1.28 -18.51 -23.28
N ALA A 214 -1.47 -19.77 -22.89
CA ALA A 214 -0.63 -20.87 -23.32
C ALA A 214 -0.76 -21.18 -24.80
N ALA A 215 -1.86 -20.86 -25.46
CA ALA A 215 -2.08 -21.05 -26.89
C ALA A 215 -1.29 -20.06 -27.77
N ASP A 216 -0.89 -18.91 -27.22
CA ASP A 216 -0.13 -17.87 -27.94
C ASP A 216 1.39 -18.06 -27.72
N PRO A 217 2.14 -18.55 -28.73
CA PRO A 217 3.57 -18.83 -28.57
C PRO A 217 4.43 -17.58 -28.42
N THR A 218 3.89 -16.40 -28.72
CA THR A 218 4.62 -15.13 -28.57
C THR A 218 4.58 -14.60 -27.15
N ILE A 219 3.65 -15.09 -26.30
CA ILE A 219 3.62 -14.73 -24.89
C ILE A 219 4.71 -15.54 -24.15
N ARG A 220 5.62 -14.83 -23.50
CA ARG A 220 6.80 -15.39 -22.85
C ARG A 220 6.82 -15.23 -21.33
N ALA A 221 6.01 -14.32 -20.78
CA ALA A 221 5.83 -14.10 -19.35
C ALA A 221 4.39 -13.68 -19.05
N ILE A 222 3.99 -13.81 -17.78
CA ILE A 222 2.75 -13.27 -17.25
C ILE A 222 3.14 -12.18 -16.24
N TYR A 223 2.57 -10.99 -16.39
CA TYR A 223 2.70 -9.90 -15.43
C TYR A 223 1.35 -9.68 -14.74
N ILE A 224 1.37 -9.64 -13.41
CA ILE A 224 0.21 -9.35 -12.56
C ILE A 224 0.51 -8.04 -11.83
N PRO A 225 -0.29 -6.97 -12.03
CA PRO A 225 -0.11 -5.71 -11.31
C PRO A 225 -0.42 -5.86 -9.83
N GLN A 226 -0.45 -4.75 -9.09
CA GLN A 226 -1.06 -4.69 -7.76
C GLN A 226 -2.58 -4.88 -7.90
N ASP A 227 -3.00 -6.15 -7.99
CA ASP A 227 -4.38 -6.59 -8.21
C ASP A 227 -4.85 -7.38 -6.99
N ASN A 228 -5.80 -6.81 -6.25
CA ASN A 228 -6.23 -7.37 -4.97
C ASN A 228 -6.95 -8.72 -5.12
N GLN A 229 -7.71 -8.90 -6.19
CA GLN A 229 -8.51 -10.11 -6.40
C GLN A 229 -7.65 -11.27 -6.89
N ILE A 230 -6.84 -11.04 -7.92
CA ILE A 230 -5.94 -12.09 -8.47
C ILE A 230 -4.87 -12.45 -7.45
N THR A 231 -4.32 -11.45 -6.75
CA THR A 231 -3.35 -11.62 -5.67
C THR A 231 -3.88 -12.54 -4.57
N GLY A 232 -5.15 -12.36 -4.18
CA GLY A 232 -5.83 -13.23 -3.21
C GLY A 232 -6.01 -14.68 -3.69
N GLN A 233 -5.84 -14.97 -4.99
CA GLN A 233 -5.98 -16.28 -5.61
C GLN A 233 -4.65 -16.82 -6.17
N MET A 234 -3.51 -16.31 -5.70
CA MET A 234 -2.20 -16.62 -6.29
C MET A 234 -1.86 -18.11 -6.31
N GLN A 235 -2.29 -18.87 -5.31
CA GLN A 235 -2.14 -20.34 -5.32
C GLN A 235 -2.90 -20.99 -6.48
N MET A 236 -4.09 -20.51 -6.81
CA MET A 236 -4.84 -20.99 -7.98
C MET A 236 -4.12 -20.63 -9.26
N VAL A 237 -3.64 -19.41 -9.39
CA VAL A 237 -2.83 -18.91 -10.53
C VAL A 237 -1.60 -19.77 -10.74
N GLN A 238 -0.83 -20.08 -9.69
CA GLN A 238 0.32 -20.96 -9.71
C GLN A 238 -0.04 -22.35 -10.21
N ASN A 239 -1.09 -22.95 -9.65
CA ASN A 239 -1.53 -24.29 -10.03
C ASN A 239 -1.96 -24.36 -11.51
N LEU A 240 -2.66 -23.33 -12.00
CA LEU A 240 -3.05 -23.23 -13.41
C LEU A 240 -1.84 -23.14 -14.34
N ASN A 241 -0.82 -22.34 -14.00
CA ASN A 241 0.42 -22.25 -14.73
C ASN A 241 1.18 -23.60 -14.77
N ARG A 242 1.33 -24.23 -13.58
CA ARG A 242 2.01 -25.54 -13.46
C ARG A 242 1.27 -26.67 -14.18
N SER A 243 -0.06 -26.56 -14.36
CA SER A 243 -0.86 -27.54 -15.09
C SER A 243 -0.69 -27.48 -16.61
N GLN A 244 -0.10 -26.40 -17.13
CA GLN A 244 0.20 -26.29 -18.56
C GLN A 244 1.30 -27.28 -18.99
N ASN A 245 1.40 -27.52 -20.29
CA ASN A 245 2.51 -28.26 -20.84
C ASN A 245 3.84 -27.64 -20.39
N PRO A 246 4.88 -28.44 -20.06
CA PRO A 246 6.13 -27.89 -19.52
C PRO A 246 6.75 -26.76 -20.35
N GLU A 247 6.65 -26.85 -21.68
CA GLU A 247 7.15 -25.83 -22.62
C GLU A 247 6.32 -24.54 -22.62
N ARG A 248 5.16 -24.54 -21.96
CA ARG A 248 4.20 -23.43 -21.88
C ARG A 248 3.96 -22.95 -20.44
N ARG A 249 4.76 -23.41 -19.48
CA ARG A 249 4.81 -22.84 -18.15
C ARG A 249 5.63 -21.57 -18.22
N LEU A 250 4.99 -20.45 -17.93
CA LEU A 250 5.60 -19.14 -18.10
C LEU A 250 6.07 -18.57 -16.75
N PRO A 251 7.17 -17.80 -16.72
CA PRO A 251 7.52 -17.05 -15.53
C PRO A 251 6.42 -16.03 -15.22
N ILE A 252 5.96 -16.00 -13.98
CA ILE A 252 5.00 -15.02 -13.47
C ILE A 252 5.75 -13.95 -12.70
N VAL A 253 5.58 -12.70 -13.10
CA VAL A 253 6.07 -11.52 -12.40
C VAL A 253 4.90 -10.82 -11.74
N VAL A 254 5.02 -10.49 -10.47
CA VAL A 254 3.98 -9.79 -9.70
C VAL A 254 4.48 -8.46 -9.18
N ALA A 255 3.58 -7.49 -9.05
CA ALA A 255 3.89 -6.19 -8.48
C ALA A 255 3.77 -6.15 -6.95
N ASP A 256 3.60 -7.29 -6.30
CA ASP A 256 3.42 -7.46 -4.86
C ASP A 256 4.49 -8.38 -4.26
N LEU A 257 5.37 -7.82 -3.39
CA LEU A 257 6.51 -8.55 -2.82
C LEU A 257 6.16 -9.83 -2.05
N PRO A 258 5.16 -9.84 -1.16
CA PRO A 258 4.89 -11.01 -0.34
C PRO A 258 4.45 -12.24 -1.13
N ILE A 259 3.86 -12.03 -2.30
CA ILE A 259 3.21 -13.07 -3.12
C ILE A 259 4.22 -13.84 -3.97
N VAL A 260 5.45 -13.40 -4.04
CA VAL A 260 6.51 -14.15 -4.75
C VAL A 260 6.65 -15.55 -4.17
N ALA A 261 6.55 -15.71 -2.86
CA ALA A 261 6.60 -17.01 -2.21
C ALA A 261 5.42 -17.94 -2.59
N ASP A 262 4.28 -17.35 -3.01
CA ASP A 262 3.05 -18.09 -3.33
C ASP A 262 2.95 -18.51 -4.82
N GLY A 263 4.02 -18.31 -5.61
CA GLY A 263 4.09 -18.89 -6.94
C GLY A 263 4.46 -17.97 -8.09
N ALA A 264 4.87 -16.74 -7.82
CA ALA A 264 5.54 -15.92 -8.83
C ALA A 264 7.05 -16.26 -8.87
N VAL A 265 7.70 -15.99 -10.00
CA VAL A 265 9.16 -16.14 -10.17
C VAL A 265 9.90 -14.89 -9.69
N ALA A 266 9.33 -13.72 -9.90
CA ALA A 266 9.94 -12.46 -9.53
C ALA A 266 8.90 -11.41 -9.12
N SER A 267 9.34 -10.47 -8.29
CA SER A 267 8.62 -9.22 -8.02
C SER A 267 9.59 -8.07 -7.84
N LEU A 268 9.25 -6.93 -8.42
CA LEU A 268 9.87 -5.64 -8.12
C LEU A 268 8.76 -4.70 -7.64
N SER A 269 8.75 -4.37 -6.35
CA SER A 269 7.65 -3.64 -5.73
C SER A 269 8.12 -2.73 -4.60
N VAL A 270 7.22 -1.90 -4.11
CA VAL A 270 7.46 -1.07 -2.93
C VAL A 270 7.49 -1.92 -1.65
N ASP A 271 8.21 -1.44 -0.65
CA ASP A 271 8.07 -1.93 0.72
C ASP A 271 6.76 -1.38 1.31
N PHE A 272 5.77 -2.26 1.53
CA PHE A 272 4.46 -1.86 2.04
C PHE A 272 4.51 -1.38 3.50
N ALA A 273 5.44 -1.89 4.31
CA ALA A 273 5.63 -1.38 5.66
C ALA A 273 6.17 0.06 5.63
N ALA A 274 7.15 0.34 4.77
CA ALA A 274 7.65 1.69 4.54
C ALA A 274 6.58 2.62 3.93
N ASN A 275 5.71 2.09 3.06
CA ASN A 275 4.58 2.84 2.51
C ASN A 275 3.57 3.24 3.60
N GLY A 276 3.25 2.31 4.50
CA GLY A 276 2.43 2.60 5.68
C GLY A 276 3.09 3.63 6.60
N ALA A 277 4.40 3.52 6.83
CA ALA A 277 5.14 4.49 7.63
C ALA A 277 5.13 5.90 7.01
N ALA A 278 5.24 6.02 5.68
CA ALA A 278 5.11 7.32 5.00
C ALA A 278 3.72 7.93 5.17
N ALA A 279 2.66 7.11 5.16
CA ALA A 279 1.31 7.58 5.49
C ALA A 279 1.19 8.06 6.95
N ALA A 280 1.91 7.43 7.88
CA ALA A 280 1.94 7.83 9.28
C ALA A 280 2.63 9.18 9.50
N ASP A 281 3.70 9.49 8.74
CA ASP A 281 4.32 10.82 8.78
C ASP A 281 3.32 11.91 8.38
N LEU A 282 2.51 11.69 7.33
CA LEU A 282 1.44 12.60 6.91
C LEU A 282 0.32 12.71 7.97
N ALA A 283 -0.07 11.59 8.58
CA ALA A 283 -1.06 11.58 9.65
C ALA A 283 -0.60 12.36 10.87
N PHE A 284 0.67 12.24 11.24
CA PHE A 284 1.27 12.99 12.34
C PHE A 284 1.26 14.50 12.08
N ASP A 285 1.61 14.94 10.86
CA ASP A 285 1.58 16.35 10.48
C ASP A 285 0.17 16.93 10.60
N ILE A 286 -0.84 16.17 10.19
CA ILE A 286 -2.25 16.59 10.32
C ILE A 286 -2.67 16.68 11.79
N LEU A 287 -2.43 15.62 12.56
CA LEU A 287 -2.97 15.48 13.92
C LEU A 287 -2.25 16.38 14.93
N VAL A 288 -0.93 16.49 14.84
CA VAL A 288 -0.11 17.17 15.86
C VAL A 288 0.35 18.55 15.41
N ASN A 289 0.82 18.67 14.18
CA ASN A 289 1.36 19.93 13.66
C ASN A 289 0.27 20.83 13.07
N GLY A 290 -0.94 20.31 12.82
CA GLY A 290 -2.02 21.04 12.17
C GLY A 290 -1.67 21.46 10.74
N VAL A 291 -0.74 20.76 10.10
CA VAL A 291 -0.25 21.04 8.74
C VAL A 291 -0.86 20.04 7.79
N TRP A 292 -1.58 20.56 6.79
CA TRP A 292 -2.07 19.72 5.70
C TRP A 292 -1.00 19.59 4.62
N PRO A 293 -0.59 18.35 4.24
CA PRO A 293 0.42 18.15 3.20
C PRO A 293 -0.07 18.63 1.83
N ASP A 294 0.76 19.38 1.12
CA ASP A 294 0.45 19.87 -0.24
C ASP A 294 0.43 18.75 -1.29
N THR A 295 1.11 17.63 -0.99
CA THR A 295 1.24 16.49 -1.90
C THR A 295 1.17 15.18 -1.11
N PHE A 296 0.79 14.10 -1.79
CA PHE A 296 0.89 12.75 -1.24
C PHE A 296 2.29 12.16 -1.45
N TYR A 297 2.67 11.19 -0.61
CA TYR A 297 3.91 10.43 -0.79
C TYR A 297 3.84 9.58 -2.06
N SER A 298 4.91 9.59 -2.86
CA SER A 298 5.06 8.72 -4.03
C SER A 298 6.43 8.03 -3.99
N PRO A 299 6.50 6.69 -4.10
CA PRO A 299 7.76 5.97 -4.11
C PRO A 299 8.57 6.29 -5.37
N THR A 300 9.89 6.16 -5.26
CA THR A 300 10.83 6.28 -6.38
C THR A 300 11.41 4.91 -6.75
N ALA A 301 12.04 4.80 -7.92
CA ALA A 301 12.72 3.58 -8.34
C ALA A 301 13.76 3.08 -7.30
N ALA A 302 14.41 3.99 -6.58
CA ALA A 302 15.41 3.66 -5.55
C ALA A 302 14.82 3.03 -4.29
N SER A 303 13.50 3.14 -4.07
CA SER A 303 12.78 2.54 -2.93
C SER A 303 12.17 1.19 -3.24
N LEU A 304 12.45 0.61 -4.41
CA LEU A 304 11.91 -0.70 -4.80
C LEU A 304 12.79 -1.84 -4.30
N SER A 305 12.16 -2.95 -3.98
CA SER A 305 12.81 -4.20 -3.60
C SER A 305 12.55 -5.28 -4.66
N LEU A 306 13.59 -6.02 -5.02
CA LEU A 306 13.51 -7.15 -5.95
C LEU A 306 13.50 -8.46 -5.16
N TYR A 307 12.47 -9.26 -5.32
CA TYR A 307 12.36 -10.60 -4.76
C TYR A 307 12.35 -11.62 -5.89
N ILE A 308 13.05 -12.73 -5.68
CA ILE A 308 13.20 -13.85 -6.63
C ILE A 308 12.78 -15.15 -5.95
N ASN A 309 12.01 -15.97 -6.65
CA ASN A 309 11.67 -17.33 -6.23
C ASN A 309 12.34 -18.36 -7.14
N ALA A 310 13.54 -18.77 -6.75
CA ALA A 310 14.30 -19.77 -7.47
C ALA A 310 13.61 -21.15 -7.44
N THR A 311 12.93 -21.46 -6.32
CA THR A 311 12.18 -22.73 -6.18
C THR A 311 11.03 -22.81 -7.19
N GLU A 312 10.29 -21.73 -7.42
CA GLU A 312 9.23 -21.72 -8.44
C GLU A 312 9.81 -21.80 -9.85
N ALA A 313 10.87 -21.04 -10.11
CA ALA A 313 11.54 -21.08 -11.42
C ALA A 313 11.99 -22.49 -11.76
N ASP A 314 12.66 -23.19 -10.84
CA ASP A 314 13.07 -24.59 -11.01
C ASP A 314 11.85 -25.51 -11.26
N THR A 315 10.76 -25.31 -10.53
CA THR A 315 9.53 -26.10 -10.66
C THR A 315 8.90 -26.00 -12.04
N ILE A 316 8.92 -24.79 -12.63
CA ILE A 316 8.38 -24.56 -13.99
C ILE A 316 9.41 -24.82 -15.09
N GLY A 317 10.68 -25.07 -14.75
CA GLY A 317 11.79 -25.29 -15.68
C GLY A 317 12.32 -23.99 -16.31
N PHE A 318 12.17 -22.86 -15.60
CA PHE A 318 12.65 -21.55 -16.04
C PHE A 318 14.01 -21.23 -15.43
N VAL A 319 14.94 -20.72 -16.24
CA VAL A 319 16.28 -20.33 -15.78
C VAL A 319 16.30 -18.82 -15.54
N ILE A 320 16.48 -18.40 -14.29
CA ILE A 320 16.59 -16.98 -13.94
C ILE A 320 17.99 -16.48 -14.30
N PRO A 321 18.11 -15.32 -14.99
CA PRO A 321 19.40 -14.67 -15.22
C PRO A 321 20.15 -14.35 -13.91
N ALA A 322 21.46 -14.62 -13.89
CA ALA A 322 22.31 -14.40 -12.71
C ALA A 322 22.29 -12.93 -12.23
N SER A 323 22.19 -11.99 -13.18
CA SER A 323 22.08 -10.56 -12.87
C SER A 323 20.92 -10.22 -11.94
N LEU A 324 19.78 -10.94 -12.04
CA LEU A 324 18.63 -10.76 -11.16
C LEU A 324 18.87 -11.36 -9.78
N THR A 325 19.43 -12.58 -9.72
CA THR A 325 19.71 -13.24 -8.44
C THR A 325 20.80 -12.51 -7.64
N ASP A 326 21.79 -11.94 -8.31
CA ASP A 326 22.92 -11.23 -7.68
C ASP A 326 22.48 -9.91 -7.02
N ARG A 327 21.45 -9.23 -7.56
CA ARG A 327 20.92 -7.97 -7.04
C ARG A 327 19.62 -8.10 -6.25
N ALA A 328 19.10 -9.33 -6.10
CA ALA A 328 17.86 -9.56 -5.38
C ALA A 328 17.97 -9.15 -3.91
N THR A 329 16.96 -8.42 -3.42
CA THR A 329 16.80 -8.09 -2.01
C THR A 329 16.57 -9.37 -1.19
N ARG A 330 15.87 -10.34 -1.79
CA ARG A 330 15.63 -11.66 -1.21
C ARG A 330 15.44 -12.72 -2.30
N THR A 331 15.97 -13.91 -2.03
CA THR A 331 15.77 -15.13 -2.84
C THR A 331 15.15 -16.23 -1.99
N PHE A 332 14.12 -16.94 -2.53
CA PHE A 332 13.42 -18.06 -1.88
C PHE A 332 13.80 -19.39 -2.52
#